data_2387da59a646d7339e3153abff76231a
#
_entry.id   2387da59a646d7339e3153abff76231a
#
_cell.length_a   1.000
_cell.length_b   1.000
_cell.length_c   1.000
_cell.angle_alpha   90.00
_cell.angle_beta   90.00
_cell.angle_gamma   90.00
#
_symmetry.space_group_name_H-M   'P 1'
#
loop_
_entity.id
_entity.type
_entity.pdbx_description
1 polymer ?
#
loop_
_entity_poly.entity_id
_entity_poly.type
_entity_poly.pdbx_seq_one_letter_code
_entity_poly.pdbx_strand_id
1 'polypeptide(L)'
;MFERFRAGTADKSPLTIAGDGRGVLCLHGITGTPFEVRPLAEHFGRLGCSVEAPMLAGHGGTLADLAATHWNDWFRSAEEALGRLEARTGGAPTAICGFSMGGLLALRLARLYPARISALVLMSTPLRLRPLEVLGIRTVARLPVDFRVHPRAAVPKLNGSDVSDPAIRFTNPGLRAFPIAALEGLLDLMDVVRPDLPAIRTPALVAHGRKDHTVPMEDSLELTGSLGSEVIERLWLDRSFHLLALDVEKSELIAGATRFLTEHAGWSVVP
;
A
#
# COMPACT_ATOMS: atom_id res chain seq x y z
N MET A 1 -14.86 -17.58 -20.88
CA MET A 1 -14.79 -16.15 -20.53
C MET A 1 -14.29 -15.89 -19.10
N PHE A 2 -14.48 -16.79 -18.15
CA PHE A 2 -14.07 -16.63 -16.73
C PHE A 2 -12.59 -16.93 -16.44
N GLU A 3 -11.85 -17.63 -17.31
CA GLU A 3 -10.44 -17.93 -17.08
C GLU A 3 -9.52 -16.69 -17.11
N ARG A 4 -9.91 -15.61 -17.79
CA ARG A 4 -9.15 -14.34 -17.86
C ARG A 4 -9.06 -13.60 -16.52
N PHE A 5 -9.84 -13.96 -15.52
CA PHE A 5 -9.90 -13.30 -14.21
C PHE A 5 -9.28 -14.12 -13.08
N ARG A 6 -8.62 -15.24 -13.36
CA ARG A 6 -7.88 -15.98 -12.35
C ARG A 6 -6.69 -15.13 -11.86
N ALA A 7 -6.49 -15.10 -10.53
CA ALA A 7 -5.29 -14.56 -9.91
C ALA A 7 -4.05 -15.30 -10.42
N GLY A 8 -2.91 -14.63 -10.45
CA GLY A 8 -1.63 -15.27 -10.79
C GLY A 8 -1.21 -16.30 -9.74
N THR A 9 -0.15 -17.05 -10.05
CA THR A 9 0.32 -18.20 -9.26
C THR A 9 1.52 -17.91 -8.36
N ALA A 10 2.01 -16.65 -8.32
CA ALA A 10 3.11 -16.26 -7.44
C ALA A 10 2.73 -16.36 -5.97
N ASP A 11 3.74 -16.52 -5.11
CA ASP A 11 3.53 -16.62 -3.66
C ASP A 11 2.92 -15.34 -3.09
N LYS A 12 1.73 -15.46 -2.54
CA LYS A 12 0.95 -14.38 -1.93
C LYS A 12 0.97 -14.40 -0.41
N SER A 13 1.66 -15.35 0.21
CA SER A 13 1.64 -15.53 1.67
C SER A 13 2.11 -14.27 2.40
N PRO A 14 1.58 -14.01 3.59
CA PRO A 14 2.15 -12.99 4.46
C PRO A 14 3.61 -13.31 4.77
N LEU A 15 4.41 -12.27 5.04
CA LEU A 15 5.81 -12.42 5.36
C LEU A 15 6.11 -11.85 6.75
N THR A 16 6.75 -12.66 7.57
CA THR A 16 7.27 -12.25 8.87
C THR A 16 8.75 -12.64 8.94
N ILE A 17 9.61 -11.67 9.20
CA ILE A 17 11.05 -11.90 9.36
C ILE A 17 11.44 -11.41 10.75
N ALA A 18 12.09 -12.27 11.52
CA ALA A 18 12.71 -11.89 12.79
C ALA A 18 14.06 -11.22 12.50
N GLY A 19 14.32 -10.12 13.18
CA GLY A 19 15.54 -9.36 13.04
C GLY A 19 15.91 -8.67 14.35
N ASP A 20 16.54 -7.50 14.23
CA ASP A 20 16.93 -6.66 15.37
C ASP A 20 15.79 -5.70 15.82
N GLY A 21 16.13 -4.68 16.60
CA GLY A 21 15.17 -3.69 17.10
C GLY A 21 14.61 -2.72 16.02
N ARG A 22 15.07 -2.79 14.76
CA ARG A 22 14.57 -1.96 13.66
C ARG A 22 13.36 -2.60 13.02
N GLY A 23 12.17 -2.00 13.22
CA GLY A 23 10.91 -2.51 12.69
C GLY A 23 10.55 -1.92 11.32
N VAL A 24 10.15 -2.76 10.35
CA VAL A 24 9.60 -2.35 9.06
C VAL A 24 8.28 -3.05 8.78
N LEU A 25 7.20 -2.28 8.67
CA LEU A 25 5.88 -2.75 8.27
C LEU A 25 5.65 -2.46 6.79
N CYS A 26 5.39 -3.48 5.97
CA CYS A 26 5.13 -3.35 4.54
C CYS A 26 3.67 -3.62 4.22
N LEU A 27 2.93 -2.64 3.69
CA LEU A 27 1.49 -2.70 3.43
C LEU A 27 1.21 -2.68 1.92
N HIS A 28 0.50 -3.70 1.43
CA HIS A 28 0.13 -3.84 0.01
C HIS A 28 -1.10 -3.02 -0.38
N GLY A 29 -1.38 -2.94 -1.69
CA GLY A 29 -2.49 -2.19 -2.27
C GLY A 29 -3.84 -2.92 -2.24
N ILE A 30 -4.91 -2.20 -2.63
CA ILE A 30 -6.25 -2.76 -2.80
C ILE A 30 -6.22 -3.86 -3.88
N THR A 31 -6.96 -4.95 -3.67
CA THR A 31 -6.96 -6.16 -4.51
C THR A 31 -5.61 -6.90 -4.57
N GLY A 32 -4.57 -6.33 -3.96
CA GLY A 32 -3.22 -6.88 -3.93
C GLY A 32 -2.99 -7.92 -2.83
N THR A 33 -1.74 -8.28 -2.66
CA THR A 33 -1.27 -9.22 -1.64
C THR A 33 0.14 -8.81 -1.19
N PRO A 34 0.72 -9.41 -0.15
CA PRO A 34 2.11 -9.15 0.26
C PRO A 34 3.14 -9.30 -0.86
N PHE A 35 2.82 -10.04 -1.94
CA PHE A 35 3.65 -10.15 -3.13
C PHE A 35 4.08 -8.77 -3.68
N GLU A 36 3.18 -7.76 -3.64
CA GLU A 36 3.45 -6.44 -4.20
C GLU A 36 4.56 -5.66 -3.48
N VAL A 37 4.77 -5.95 -2.20
CA VAL A 37 5.78 -5.30 -1.34
C VAL A 37 6.89 -6.25 -0.90
N ARG A 38 6.81 -7.52 -1.31
CA ARG A 38 7.75 -8.58 -0.90
C ARG A 38 9.22 -8.25 -1.20
N PRO A 39 9.61 -7.72 -2.38
CA PRO A 39 11.01 -7.39 -2.65
C PRO A 39 11.60 -6.40 -1.64
N LEU A 40 10.79 -5.42 -1.22
CA LEU A 40 11.18 -4.44 -0.20
C LEU A 40 11.29 -5.09 1.18
N ALA A 41 10.28 -5.87 1.57
CA ALA A 41 10.23 -6.59 2.84
C ALA A 41 11.44 -7.55 3.01
N GLU A 42 11.73 -8.35 1.99
CA GLU A 42 12.87 -9.26 1.98
C GLU A 42 14.22 -8.51 2.02
N HIS A 43 14.30 -7.35 1.34
CA HIS A 43 15.51 -6.54 1.39
C HIS A 43 15.80 -6.04 2.80
N PHE A 44 14.82 -5.48 3.50
CA PHE A 44 14.99 -5.02 4.88
C PHE A 44 15.27 -6.19 5.84
N GLY A 45 14.66 -7.35 5.60
CA GLY A 45 14.99 -8.57 6.34
C GLY A 45 16.46 -8.98 6.17
N ARG A 46 17.01 -8.91 4.94
CA ARG A 46 18.44 -9.18 4.70
C ARG A 46 19.39 -8.14 5.36
N LEU A 47 18.89 -6.93 5.61
CA LEU A 47 19.61 -5.91 6.38
C LEU A 47 19.50 -6.11 7.90
N GLY A 48 18.87 -7.19 8.35
CA GLY A 48 18.71 -7.54 9.77
C GLY A 48 17.48 -6.91 10.44
N CYS A 49 16.62 -6.17 9.71
CA CYS A 49 15.42 -5.60 10.29
C CYS A 49 14.37 -6.66 10.63
N SER A 50 13.60 -6.44 11.69
CA SER A 50 12.35 -7.17 11.94
C SER A 50 11.28 -6.66 10.97
N VAL A 51 10.65 -7.56 10.20
CA VAL A 51 9.72 -7.19 9.14
C VAL A 51 8.37 -7.88 9.29
N GLU A 52 7.29 -7.15 9.02
CA GLU A 52 5.94 -7.66 8.81
C GLU A 52 5.42 -7.18 7.46
N ALA A 53 4.91 -8.11 6.65
CA ALA A 53 4.10 -7.82 5.47
C ALA A 53 2.81 -8.66 5.57
N PRO A 54 1.76 -8.14 6.24
CA PRO A 54 0.54 -8.89 6.51
C PRO A 54 -0.31 -9.03 5.25
N MET A 55 -1.14 -10.09 5.20
CA MET A 55 -2.30 -10.13 4.35
C MET A 55 -3.41 -9.30 5.01
N LEU A 56 -3.86 -8.24 4.36
CA LEU A 56 -4.95 -7.40 4.88
C LEU A 56 -6.30 -8.13 4.78
N ALA A 57 -7.24 -7.80 5.66
CA ALA A 57 -8.56 -8.43 5.69
C ALA A 57 -9.24 -8.46 4.31
N GLY A 58 -9.86 -9.57 3.97
CA GLY A 58 -10.54 -9.80 2.69
C GLY A 58 -9.64 -9.97 1.47
N HIS A 59 -8.33 -9.71 1.58
CA HIS A 59 -7.37 -9.87 0.49
C HIS A 59 -6.83 -11.31 0.38
N GLY A 60 -6.27 -11.64 -0.78
CA GLY A 60 -5.70 -12.97 -1.03
C GLY A 60 -6.72 -14.09 -1.27
N GLY A 61 -8.01 -13.84 -1.06
CA GLY A 61 -9.13 -14.74 -1.31
C GLY A 61 -9.84 -14.47 -2.64
N THR A 62 -11.16 -14.40 -2.58
CA THR A 62 -12.06 -14.14 -3.72
C THR A 62 -12.51 -12.66 -3.77
N LEU A 63 -13.18 -12.27 -4.86
CA LEU A 63 -13.83 -10.96 -4.95
C LEU A 63 -14.90 -10.76 -3.86
N ALA A 64 -15.59 -11.84 -3.48
CA ALA A 64 -16.60 -11.80 -2.42
C ALA A 64 -15.98 -11.57 -1.04
N ASP A 65 -14.83 -12.20 -0.77
CA ASP A 65 -14.11 -11.98 0.50
C ASP A 65 -13.70 -10.51 0.65
N LEU A 66 -13.17 -9.90 -0.42
CA LEU A 66 -12.79 -8.48 -0.40
C LEU A 66 -14.02 -7.57 -0.33
N ALA A 67 -15.09 -7.89 -1.06
CA ALA A 67 -16.34 -7.12 -1.04
C ALA A 67 -17.05 -7.13 0.34
N ALA A 68 -16.79 -8.15 1.16
CA ALA A 68 -17.32 -8.28 2.51
C ALA A 68 -16.54 -7.47 3.56
N THR A 69 -15.42 -6.82 3.19
CA THR A 69 -14.60 -6.01 4.09
C THR A 69 -14.64 -4.52 3.72
N HIS A 70 -14.36 -3.68 4.69
CA HIS A 70 -14.28 -2.23 4.53
C HIS A 70 -12.91 -1.71 5.01
N TRP A 71 -12.58 -0.45 4.75
CA TRP A 71 -11.28 0.12 5.10
C TRP A 71 -10.93 0.02 6.60
N ASN A 72 -11.92 0.00 7.48
CA ASN A 72 -11.69 -0.22 8.92
C ASN A 72 -11.11 -1.61 9.23
N ASP A 73 -11.50 -2.64 8.47
CA ASP A 73 -10.97 -4.00 8.63
C ASP A 73 -9.54 -4.09 8.10
N TRP A 74 -9.24 -3.38 7.01
CA TRP A 74 -7.88 -3.28 6.48
C TRP A 74 -6.97 -2.52 7.44
N PHE A 75 -7.47 -1.41 8.01
CA PHE A 75 -6.76 -0.63 9.01
C PHE A 75 -6.47 -1.46 10.25
N ARG A 76 -7.45 -2.20 10.76
CA ARG A 76 -7.26 -3.10 11.91
C ARG A 76 -6.19 -4.15 11.63
N SER A 77 -6.17 -4.76 10.44
CA SER A 77 -5.13 -5.72 10.04
C SER A 77 -3.73 -5.09 10.06
N ALA A 78 -3.60 -3.85 9.60
CA ALA A 78 -2.33 -3.10 9.62
C ALA A 78 -1.91 -2.74 11.06
N GLU A 79 -2.85 -2.31 11.89
CA GLU A 79 -2.65 -1.98 13.31
C GLU A 79 -2.21 -3.20 14.13
N GLU A 80 -2.84 -4.35 13.93
CA GLU A 80 -2.46 -5.62 14.56
C GLU A 80 -1.04 -6.05 14.13
N ALA A 81 -0.70 -5.88 12.85
CA ALA A 81 0.65 -6.17 12.35
C ALA A 81 1.70 -5.23 12.96
N LEU A 82 1.38 -3.95 13.12
CA LEU A 82 2.22 -2.99 13.85
C LEU A 82 2.45 -3.45 15.28
N GLY A 83 1.39 -3.85 16.01
CA GLY A 83 1.50 -4.35 17.38
C GLY A 83 2.37 -5.62 17.51
N ARG A 84 2.23 -6.56 16.56
CA ARG A 84 3.09 -7.75 16.52
C ARG A 84 4.56 -7.40 16.29
N LEU A 85 4.81 -6.43 15.41
CA LEU A 85 6.17 -5.97 15.10
C LEU A 85 6.81 -5.27 16.30
N GLU A 86 6.07 -4.38 16.97
CA GLU A 86 6.53 -3.71 18.21
C GLU A 86 6.88 -4.68 19.32
N ALA A 87 6.06 -5.73 19.49
CA ALA A 87 6.37 -6.77 20.49
C ALA A 87 7.72 -7.47 20.21
N ARG A 88 8.16 -7.56 18.96
CA ARG A 88 9.45 -8.13 18.56
C ARG A 88 10.61 -7.13 18.63
N THR A 89 10.33 -5.85 18.43
CA THR A 89 11.36 -4.77 18.44
C THR A 89 11.52 -4.09 19.80
N GLY A 90 10.87 -4.62 20.86
CA GLY A 90 10.93 -4.01 22.18
C GLY A 90 10.22 -2.66 22.30
N GLY A 91 9.24 -2.40 21.44
CA GLY A 91 8.48 -1.14 21.42
C GLY A 91 9.16 0.01 20.68
N ALA A 92 10.25 -0.25 19.95
CA ALA A 92 10.89 0.77 19.12
C ALA A 92 9.94 1.27 18.01
N PRO A 93 9.97 2.58 17.67
CA PRO A 93 9.15 3.11 16.57
C PRO A 93 9.44 2.41 15.25
N THR A 94 8.36 2.13 14.49
CA THR A 94 8.39 1.34 13.26
C THR A 94 8.41 2.23 12.03
N ALA A 95 9.22 1.90 11.03
CA ALA A 95 9.11 2.45 9.69
C ALA A 95 8.01 1.74 8.90
N ILE A 96 7.22 2.47 8.11
CA ILE A 96 6.16 1.87 7.29
C ILE A 96 6.42 2.13 5.82
N CYS A 97 6.43 1.05 5.02
CA CYS A 97 6.46 1.08 3.56
C CYS A 97 5.06 0.74 3.04
N GLY A 98 4.29 1.75 2.60
CA GLY A 98 2.92 1.58 2.12
C GLY A 98 2.82 1.75 0.61
N PHE A 99 2.23 0.76 -0.07
CA PHE A 99 1.97 0.80 -1.50
C PHE A 99 0.49 1.07 -1.79
N SER A 100 0.18 2.06 -2.63
CA SER A 100 -1.18 2.39 -3.07
C SER A 100 -2.12 2.59 -1.84
N MET A 101 -3.18 1.81 -1.68
CA MET A 101 -4.02 1.79 -0.47
C MET A 101 -3.20 1.60 0.81
N GLY A 102 -2.15 0.79 0.77
CA GLY A 102 -1.23 0.61 1.91
C GLY A 102 -0.55 1.91 2.34
N GLY A 103 -0.34 2.85 1.42
CA GLY A 103 0.13 4.21 1.72
C GLY A 103 -0.88 5.04 2.50
N LEU A 104 -2.18 4.92 2.17
CA LEU A 104 -3.25 5.57 2.95
C LEU A 104 -3.34 4.99 4.37
N LEU A 105 -3.21 3.67 4.52
CA LEU A 105 -3.18 3.02 5.83
C LEU A 105 -1.97 3.46 6.65
N ALA A 106 -0.79 3.60 6.01
CA ALA A 106 0.43 4.11 6.64
C ALA A 106 0.24 5.55 7.16
N LEU A 107 -0.35 6.43 6.34
CA LEU A 107 -0.68 7.80 6.72
C LEU A 107 -1.67 7.84 7.90
N ARG A 108 -2.68 6.98 7.89
CA ARG A 108 -3.65 6.87 8.98
C ARG A 108 -3.01 6.39 10.28
N LEU A 109 -2.11 5.40 10.23
CA LEU A 109 -1.33 4.94 11.39
C LEU A 109 -0.44 6.06 11.93
N ALA A 110 0.28 6.79 11.07
CA ALA A 110 1.13 7.90 11.48
C ALA A 110 0.33 9.06 12.12
N ARG A 111 -0.89 9.32 11.62
CA ARG A 111 -1.79 10.33 12.20
C ARG A 111 -2.28 9.96 13.60
N LEU A 112 -2.66 8.70 13.79
CA LEU A 112 -3.23 8.22 15.05
C LEU A 112 -2.16 7.87 16.09
N TYR A 113 -1.00 7.41 15.64
CA TYR A 113 0.07 6.89 16.50
C TYR A 113 1.43 7.53 16.19
N PRO A 114 1.58 8.87 16.23
CA PRO A 114 2.79 9.55 15.77
C PRO A 114 4.06 9.11 16.50
N ALA A 115 3.96 8.73 17.78
CA ALA A 115 5.11 8.25 18.55
C ALA A 115 5.53 6.81 18.21
N ARG A 116 4.69 6.04 17.55
CA ARG A 116 4.95 4.65 17.16
C ARG A 116 5.56 4.53 15.75
N ILE A 117 5.50 5.59 14.94
CA ILE A 117 5.93 5.57 13.53
C ILE A 117 7.13 6.49 13.36
N SER A 118 8.27 5.89 13.00
CA SER A 118 9.52 6.62 12.84
C SER A 118 9.68 7.30 11.46
N ALA A 119 9.26 6.63 10.38
CA ALA A 119 9.34 7.14 9.02
C ALA A 119 8.35 6.45 8.08
N LEU A 120 8.01 7.10 6.98
CA LEU A 120 7.09 6.61 5.95
C LEU A 120 7.80 6.50 4.59
N VAL A 121 7.58 5.38 3.88
CA VAL A 121 7.87 5.23 2.45
C VAL A 121 6.53 5.02 1.74
N LEU A 122 6.06 6.05 1.05
CA LEU A 122 4.73 6.12 0.42
C LEU A 122 4.90 5.90 -1.09
N MET A 123 4.40 4.79 -1.60
CA MET A 123 4.59 4.34 -2.98
C MET A 123 3.27 4.43 -3.75
N SER A 124 3.19 5.25 -4.80
CA SER A 124 2.00 5.41 -5.67
C SER A 124 0.71 5.53 -4.86
N THR A 125 0.70 6.37 -3.82
CA THR A 125 -0.42 6.52 -2.88
C THR A 125 -1.50 7.39 -3.48
N PRO A 126 -2.74 6.90 -3.68
CA PRO A 126 -3.84 7.68 -4.25
C PRO A 126 -4.42 8.63 -3.19
N LEU A 127 -4.80 9.83 -3.62
CA LEU A 127 -5.54 10.78 -2.78
C LEU A 127 -6.98 11.01 -3.27
N ARG A 128 -7.24 10.64 -4.54
CA ARG A 128 -8.56 10.78 -5.15
C ARG A 128 -8.77 9.77 -6.28
N LEU A 129 -10.01 9.53 -6.63
CA LEU A 129 -10.40 8.90 -7.89
C LEU A 129 -10.94 9.97 -8.86
N ARG A 130 -11.02 9.63 -10.14
CA ARG A 130 -11.60 10.53 -11.14
C ARG A 130 -13.07 10.82 -10.83
N PRO A 131 -13.58 12.05 -11.08
CA PRO A 131 -14.95 12.42 -10.69
C PRO A 131 -16.03 11.49 -11.23
N LEU A 132 -15.90 10.98 -12.46
CA LEU A 132 -16.85 10.04 -13.04
C LEU A 132 -16.81 8.67 -12.36
N GLU A 133 -15.64 8.22 -11.93
CA GLU A 133 -15.46 6.98 -11.15
C GLU A 133 -16.13 7.11 -9.77
N VAL A 134 -15.89 8.24 -9.09
CA VAL A 134 -16.54 8.55 -7.80
C VAL A 134 -18.06 8.56 -7.95
N LEU A 135 -18.59 9.23 -8.99
CA LEU A 135 -20.03 9.27 -9.24
C LEU A 135 -20.59 7.87 -9.47
N GLY A 136 -19.92 7.05 -10.27
CA GLY A 136 -20.33 5.66 -10.54
C GLY A 136 -20.32 4.82 -9.27
N ILE A 137 -19.25 4.85 -8.49
CA ILE A 137 -19.12 4.10 -7.23
C ILE A 137 -20.20 4.54 -6.24
N ARG A 138 -20.38 5.84 -5.98
CA ARG A 138 -21.37 6.38 -5.05
C ARG A 138 -22.82 6.10 -5.49
N THR A 139 -23.06 6.00 -6.81
CA THR A 139 -24.39 5.63 -7.32
C THR A 139 -24.69 4.16 -7.04
N VAL A 140 -23.75 3.26 -7.31
CA VAL A 140 -23.92 1.83 -7.02
C VAL A 140 -23.97 1.58 -5.50
N ALA A 141 -23.23 2.36 -4.71
CA ALA A 141 -23.24 2.28 -3.24
C ALA A 141 -24.62 2.55 -2.61
N ARG A 142 -25.54 3.19 -3.33
CA ARG A 142 -26.94 3.41 -2.88
C ARG A 142 -27.84 2.20 -3.10
N LEU A 143 -27.38 1.20 -3.84
CA LEU A 143 -28.14 -0.04 -4.06
C LEU A 143 -28.10 -0.93 -2.80
N PRO A 144 -29.05 -1.88 -2.66
CA PRO A 144 -29.06 -2.84 -1.55
C PRO A 144 -27.70 -3.57 -1.40
N VAL A 145 -27.33 -3.90 -0.16
CA VAL A 145 -26.04 -4.52 0.17
C VAL A 145 -25.79 -5.79 -0.65
N ASP A 146 -26.80 -6.65 -0.80
CA ASP A 146 -26.69 -7.89 -1.56
C ASP A 146 -26.26 -7.68 -3.01
N PHE A 147 -26.63 -6.55 -3.61
CA PHE A 147 -26.18 -6.18 -4.96
C PHE A 147 -24.72 -5.70 -4.96
N ARG A 148 -24.32 -4.89 -3.97
CA ARG A 148 -22.96 -4.29 -3.89
C ARG A 148 -21.89 -5.32 -3.62
N VAL A 149 -22.17 -6.31 -2.77
CA VAL A 149 -21.24 -7.39 -2.42
C VAL A 149 -21.28 -8.55 -3.42
N HIS A 150 -22.20 -8.51 -4.39
CA HIS A 150 -22.29 -9.54 -5.40
C HIS A 150 -20.99 -9.60 -6.23
N PRO A 151 -20.39 -10.78 -6.47
CA PRO A 151 -19.12 -10.91 -7.20
C PRO A 151 -19.12 -10.30 -8.62
N ARG A 152 -20.30 -10.10 -9.22
CA ARG A 152 -20.45 -9.44 -10.53
C ARG A 152 -20.47 -7.91 -10.44
N ALA A 153 -20.64 -7.32 -9.25
CA ALA A 153 -20.53 -5.89 -9.02
C ALA A 153 -19.04 -5.53 -8.84
N ALA A 154 -18.26 -5.66 -9.89
CA ALA A 154 -16.84 -5.42 -9.88
C ALA A 154 -16.36 -4.76 -11.20
N VAL A 155 -15.38 -3.88 -11.10
CA VAL A 155 -14.71 -3.24 -12.24
C VAL A 155 -13.51 -4.09 -12.65
N PRO A 156 -13.49 -4.69 -13.85
CA PRO A 156 -12.39 -5.55 -14.27
C PRO A 156 -11.11 -4.75 -14.56
N LYS A 157 -9.96 -5.31 -14.20
CA LYS A 157 -8.63 -4.83 -14.62
C LYS A 157 -8.33 -5.34 -16.03
N LEU A 158 -8.76 -4.62 -17.04
CA LEU A 158 -8.72 -5.08 -18.45
C LEU A 158 -7.28 -5.39 -18.91
N ASN A 159 -6.29 -4.62 -18.47
CA ASN A 159 -4.89 -4.75 -18.83
C ASN A 159 -4.05 -5.54 -17.80
N GLY A 160 -4.69 -6.18 -16.81
CA GLY A 160 -4.00 -6.87 -15.72
C GLY A 160 -3.36 -5.89 -14.72
N SER A 161 -2.25 -6.31 -14.13
CA SER A 161 -1.48 -5.47 -13.19
C SER A 161 -0.72 -4.38 -13.94
N ASP A 162 -0.71 -3.17 -13.41
CA ASP A 162 -0.02 -2.02 -13.99
C ASP A 162 1.48 -2.06 -13.66
N VAL A 163 2.23 -2.75 -14.49
CA VAL A 163 3.66 -3.02 -14.40
C VAL A 163 4.25 -3.23 -15.78
N SER A 164 5.50 -2.85 -16.01
CA SER A 164 6.15 -2.96 -17.31
C SER A 164 6.44 -4.41 -17.71
N ASP A 165 6.81 -5.27 -16.75
CA ASP A 165 7.16 -6.67 -16.98
C ASP A 165 5.91 -7.52 -17.25
N PRO A 166 5.77 -8.08 -18.49
CA PRO A 166 4.63 -8.95 -18.82
C PRO A 166 4.55 -10.21 -17.93
N ALA A 167 5.67 -10.75 -17.49
CA ALA A 167 5.69 -11.94 -16.63
C ALA A 167 5.03 -11.62 -15.27
N ILE A 168 5.40 -10.50 -14.65
CA ILE A 168 4.80 -10.02 -13.40
C ILE A 168 3.31 -9.72 -13.61
N ARG A 169 2.95 -9.10 -14.75
CA ARG A 169 1.55 -8.76 -15.08
C ARG A 169 0.62 -9.97 -15.04
N PHE A 170 1.10 -11.14 -15.47
CA PHE A 170 0.30 -12.36 -15.51
C PHE A 170 0.43 -13.23 -14.25
N THR A 171 1.58 -13.19 -13.57
CA THR A 171 1.84 -14.01 -12.37
C THR A 171 1.43 -13.37 -11.07
N ASN A 172 1.18 -12.05 -11.03
CA ASN A 172 0.73 -11.34 -9.83
C ASN A 172 -0.54 -12.02 -9.27
N PRO A 173 -0.52 -12.48 -7.99
CA PRO A 173 -1.61 -13.22 -7.37
C PRO A 173 -2.76 -12.33 -6.90
N GLY A 174 -2.70 -11.02 -7.11
CA GLY A 174 -3.78 -10.08 -6.81
C GLY A 174 -5.05 -10.34 -7.61
N LEU A 175 -6.19 -9.85 -7.11
CA LEU A 175 -7.49 -9.98 -7.78
C LEU A 175 -7.50 -9.20 -9.11
N ARG A 176 -8.18 -9.74 -10.11
CA ARG A 176 -8.26 -9.20 -11.48
C ARG A 176 -9.41 -8.22 -11.70
N ALA A 177 -10.12 -7.88 -10.64
CA ALA A 177 -11.18 -6.87 -10.65
C ALA A 177 -11.26 -6.20 -9.28
N PHE A 178 -11.86 -5.01 -9.26
CA PHE A 178 -12.14 -4.24 -8.05
C PHE A 178 -13.62 -4.41 -7.70
N PRO A 179 -13.98 -5.07 -6.59
CA PRO A 179 -15.36 -5.04 -6.10
C PRO A 179 -15.80 -3.59 -5.84
N ILE A 180 -17.02 -3.23 -6.24
CA ILE A 180 -17.53 -1.86 -6.02
C ILE A 180 -17.55 -1.50 -4.53
N ALA A 181 -17.93 -2.44 -3.65
CA ALA A 181 -17.90 -2.23 -2.20
C ALA A 181 -16.48 -1.92 -1.68
N ALA A 182 -15.44 -2.55 -2.24
CA ALA A 182 -14.07 -2.25 -1.87
C ALA A 182 -13.59 -0.88 -2.41
N LEU A 183 -14.04 -0.46 -3.60
CA LEU A 183 -13.79 0.89 -4.11
C LEU A 183 -14.49 1.96 -3.27
N GLU A 184 -15.70 1.68 -2.77
CA GLU A 184 -16.39 2.55 -1.81
C GLU A 184 -15.56 2.70 -0.53
N GLY A 185 -15.10 1.59 0.07
CA GLY A 185 -14.21 1.61 1.23
C GLY A 185 -12.91 2.37 0.98
N LEU A 186 -12.33 2.26 -0.22
CA LEU A 186 -11.14 3.03 -0.59
C LEU A 186 -11.42 4.53 -0.65
N LEU A 187 -12.56 4.95 -1.23
CA LEU A 187 -12.98 6.35 -1.24
C LEU A 187 -13.16 6.90 0.17
N ASP A 188 -13.82 6.14 1.05
CA ASP A 188 -14.03 6.55 2.44
C ASP A 188 -12.70 6.69 3.20
N LEU A 189 -11.71 5.82 2.92
CA LEU A 189 -10.36 5.96 3.47
C LEU A 189 -9.65 7.23 2.96
N MET A 190 -9.77 7.56 1.67
CA MET A 190 -9.24 8.81 1.11
C MET A 190 -9.88 10.02 1.77
N ASP A 191 -11.22 10.03 1.94
CA ASP A 191 -11.98 11.11 2.57
C ASP A 191 -11.56 11.33 4.02
N VAL A 192 -11.13 10.27 4.74
CA VAL A 192 -10.62 10.36 6.12
C VAL A 192 -9.16 10.82 6.15
N VAL A 193 -8.30 10.36 5.23
CA VAL A 193 -6.86 10.64 5.26
C VAL A 193 -6.51 12.03 4.76
N ARG A 194 -7.14 12.51 3.68
CA ARG A 194 -6.79 13.80 3.06
C ARG A 194 -6.84 15.00 4.03
N PRO A 195 -7.90 15.19 4.83
CA PRO A 195 -7.95 16.31 5.79
C PRO A 195 -6.87 16.23 6.88
N ASP A 196 -6.36 15.01 7.17
CA ASP A 196 -5.38 14.76 8.22
C ASP A 196 -3.93 15.02 7.77
N LEU A 197 -3.65 15.12 6.45
CA LEU A 197 -2.29 15.29 5.91
C LEU A 197 -1.48 16.42 6.57
N PRO A 198 -2.04 17.64 6.80
CA PRO A 198 -1.27 18.72 7.44
C PRO A 198 -0.88 18.44 8.89
N ALA A 199 -1.52 17.48 9.54
CA ALA A 199 -1.21 17.10 10.92
C ALA A 199 -0.19 15.95 11.03
N ILE A 200 0.18 15.31 9.92
CA ILE A 200 1.17 14.22 9.90
C ILE A 200 2.57 14.84 9.82
N ARG A 201 3.36 14.63 10.88
CA ARG A 201 4.72 15.19 11.03
C ARG A 201 5.83 14.17 10.80
N THR A 202 5.49 12.91 10.65
CA THR A 202 6.44 11.81 10.42
C THR A 202 7.25 12.05 9.13
N PRO A 203 8.59 11.89 9.14
CA PRO A 203 9.41 11.94 7.93
C PRO A 203 8.87 11.05 6.83
N ALA A 204 8.81 11.52 5.59
CA ALA A 204 8.20 10.80 4.49
C ALA A 204 9.03 10.84 3.21
N LEU A 205 9.28 9.66 2.61
CA LEU A 205 9.69 9.50 1.22
C LEU A 205 8.45 9.20 0.38
N VAL A 206 8.17 10.04 -0.61
CA VAL A 206 7.08 9.83 -1.57
C VAL A 206 7.68 9.36 -2.90
N ALA A 207 7.37 8.11 -3.28
CA ALA A 207 7.83 7.51 -4.52
C ALA A 207 6.66 7.32 -5.52
N HIS A 208 6.89 7.61 -6.81
CA HIS A 208 5.89 7.46 -7.86
C HIS A 208 6.51 7.10 -9.20
N GLY A 209 5.83 6.23 -9.97
CA GLY A 209 6.22 5.89 -11.33
C GLY A 209 5.61 6.87 -12.35
N ARG A 210 6.44 7.49 -13.19
CA ARG A 210 5.94 8.45 -14.21
C ARG A 210 5.03 7.81 -15.27
N LYS A 211 5.04 6.48 -15.37
CA LYS A 211 4.17 5.70 -16.25
C LYS A 211 3.01 5.02 -15.52
N ASP A 212 2.69 5.47 -14.31
CA ASP A 212 1.55 4.98 -13.53
C ASP A 212 0.23 5.34 -14.24
N HIS A 213 -0.55 4.31 -14.63
CA HIS A 213 -1.86 4.49 -15.26
C HIS A 213 -3.02 4.35 -14.27
N THR A 214 -2.70 3.96 -13.03
CA THR A 214 -3.67 3.68 -11.97
C THR A 214 -3.89 4.90 -11.08
N VAL A 215 -2.79 5.53 -10.64
CA VAL A 215 -2.79 6.72 -9.78
C VAL A 215 -2.09 7.86 -10.50
N PRO A 216 -2.75 9.02 -10.64
CA PRO A 216 -2.13 10.16 -11.30
C PRO A 216 -0.98 10.74 -10.47
N MET A 217 0.07 11.23 -11.15
CA MET A 217 1.24 11.85 -10.53
C MET A 217 0.87 13.04 -9.64
N GLU A 218 -0.21 13.72 -9.98
CA GLU A 218 -0.78 14.87 -9.25
C GLU A 218 -1.11 14.52 -7.79
N ASP A 219 -1.49 13.26 -7.52
CA ASP A 219 -1.77 12.81 -6.15
C ASP A 219 -0.49 12.81 -5.31
N SER A 220 0.65 12.37 -5.87
CA SER A 220 1.94 12.44 -5.18
C SER A 220 2.46 13.86 -5.03
N LEU A 221 2.19 14.77 -5.99
CA LEU A 221 2.51 16.18 -5.86
C LEU A 221 1.66 16.85 -4.77
N GLU A 222 0.35 16.56 -4.72
CA GLU A 222 -0.53 17.02 -3.64
C GLU A 222 -0.09 16.48 -2.29
N LEU A 223 0.23 15.18 -2.22
CA LEU A 223 0.69 14.53 -1.00
C LEU A 223 1.93 15.24 -0.43
N THR A 224 2.95 15.46 -1.27
CA THR A 224 4.18 16.16 -0.84
C THR A 224 3.95 17.61 -0.46
N GLY A 225 2.95 18.29 -1.03
CA GLY A 225 2.60 19.67 -0.71
C GLY A 225 1.68 19.82 0.51
N SER A 226 1.01 18.74 0.93
CA SER A 226 0.01 18.77 2.00
C SER A 226 0.46 18.17 3.32
N LEU A 227 1.48 17.28 3.30
CA LEU A 227 2.04 16.72 4.53
C LEU A 227 2.64 17.82 5.42
N GLY A 228 2.35 17.73 6.72
CA GLY A 228 2.91 18.64 7.72
C GLY A 228 4.32 18.28 8.17
N SER A 229 4.95 17.25 7.60
CA SER A 229 6.31 16.85 7.92
C SER A 229 7.34 17.88 7.47
N GLU A 230 8.39 18.08 8.28
CA GLU A 230 9.54 18.91 7.93
C GLU A 230 10.52 18.18 6.99
N VAL A 231 10.45 16.85 6.94
CA VAL A 231 11.30 16.00 6.09
C VAL A 231 10.43 15.28 5.07
N ILE A 232 10.43 15.79 3.84
CA ILE A 232 9.71 15.18 2.72
C ILE A 232 10.67 15.03 1.54
N GLU A 233 11.01 13.79 1.20
CA GLU A 233 11.77 13.47 0.01
C GLU A 233 10.89 12.93 -1.11
N ARG A 234 11.33 13.11 -2.35
CA ARG A 234 10.63 12.67 -3.56
C ARG A 234 11.51 11.73 -4.36
N LEU A 235 10.92 10.62 -4.80
CA LEU A 235 11.58 9.67 -5.69
C LEU A 235 10.69 9.40 -6.91
N TRP A 236 11.00 10.04 -8.04
CA TRP A 236 10.28 9.84 -9.28
C TRP A 236 11.01 8.81 -10.14
N LEU A 237 10.29 7.74 -10.53
CA LEU A 237 10.82 6.64 -11.32
C LEU A 237 10.32 6.80 -12.77
N ASP A 238 11.22 7.12 -13.69
CA ASP A 238 10.86 7.57 -15.04
C ASP A 238 10.30 6.47 -15.95
N ARG A 239 10.63 5.21 -15.66
CA ARG A 239 10.29 4.05 -16.50
C ARG A 239 9.26 3.14 -15.85
N SER A 240 9.00 3.29 -14.56
CA SER A 240 8.12 2.44 -13.78
C SER A 240 6.66 2.86 -13.88
N PHE A 241 5.79 1.86 -13.80
CA PHE A 241 4.34 1.95 -13.74
C PHE A 241 3.88 1.97 -12.27
N HIS A 242 2.66 1.48 -11.96
CA HIS A 242 2.08 1.54 -10.61
C HIS A 242 2.81 0.65 -9.58
N LEU A 243 3.13 -0.61 -9.93
CA LEU A 243 3.71 -1.60 -9.00
C LEU A 243 5.22 -1.41 -8.82
N LEU A 244 5.66 -0.31 -8.22
CA LEU A 244 7.05 0.15 -8.17
C LEU A 244 8.04 -0.92 -7.69
N ALA A 245 7.70 -1.67 -6.62
CA ALA A 245 8.60 -2.66 -6.04
C ALA A 245 8.74 -3.94 -6.88
N LEU A 246 7.95 -4.07 -7.95
CA LEU A 246 7.98 -5.18 -8.90
C LEU A 246 8.41 -4.74 -10.31
N ASP A 247 8.66 -3.46 -10.53
CA ASP A 247 8.94 -2.91 -11.86
C ASP A 247 10.45 -2.73 -12.12
N VAL A 248 10.76 -2.21 -13.30
CA VAL A 248 12.13 -2.12 -13.84
C VAL A 248 13.09 -1.27 -13.01
N GLU A 249 12.59 -0.32 -12.21
CA GLU A 249 13.39 0.54 -11.32
C GLU A 249 13.24 0.15 -9.84
N LYS A 250 12.87 -1.12 -9.55
CA LYS A 250 12.77 -1.59 -8.16
C LYS A 250 14.06 -1.44 -7.36
N SER A 251 15.22 -1.52 -8.03
CA SER A 251 16.53 -1.35 -7.36
C SER A 251 16.73 0.08 -6.89
N GLU A 252 16.33 1.06 -7.70
CA GLU A 252 16.36 2.48 -7.38
C GLU A 252 15.40 2.82 -6.24
N LEU A 253 14.18 2.23 -6.26
CA LEU A 253 13.22 2.34 -5.16
C LEU A 253 13.80 1.80 -3.85
N ILE A 254 14.36 0.58 -3.89
CA ILE A 254 14.93 -0.07 -2.71
C ILE A 254 16.11 0.74 -2.16
N ALA A 255 17.00 1.22 -3.02
CA ALA A 255 18.14 2.05 -2.61
C ALA A 255 17.66 3.37 -1.97
N GLY A 256 16.72 4.06 -2.60
CA GLY A 256 16.12 5.30 -2.07
C GLY A 256 15.43 5.10 -0.73
N ALA A 257 14.63 4.05 -0.59
CA ALA A 257 13.95 3.71 0.65
C ALA A 257 14.95 3.35 1.76
N THR A 258 16.00 2.58 1.44
CA THR A 258 17.05 2.19 2.40
C THR A 258 17.81 3.41 2.91
N ARG A 259 18.27 4.29 2.01
CA ARG A 259 18.95 5.53 2.39
C ARG A 259 18.04 6.37 3.29
N PHE A 260 16.82 6.63 2.85
CA PHE A 260 15.86 7.46 3.59
C PHE A 260 15.58 6.92 4.99
N LEU A 261 15.33 5.62 5.13
CA LEU A 261 15.05 5.02 6.44
C LEU A 261 16.30 4.99 7.34
N THR A 262 17.49 4.81 6.78
CA THR A 262 18.75 4.89 7.54
C THR A 262 18.95 6.29 8.10
N GLU A 263 18.64 7.34 7.33
CA GLU A 263 18.84 8.72 7.73
C GLU A 263 17.74 9.24 8.69
N HIS A 264 16.49 8.77 8.54
CA HIS A 264 15.34 9.41 9.18
C HIS A 264 14.50 8.50 10.11
N ALA A 265 14.69 7.17 10.08
CA ALA A 265 13.94 6.28 10.96
C ALA A 265 14.54 6.13 12.38
N GLY A 266 15.56 6.90 12.73
CA GLY A 266 16.25 6.80 14.02
C GLY A 266 17.04 5.49 14.16
N TRP A 267 17.41 4.84 13.05
CA TRP A 267 18.19 3.62 13.09
C TRP A 267 19.63 3.94 13.45
N SER A 268 20.10 3.41 14.58
CA SER A 268 21.51 3.46 14.90
C SER A 268 22.27 2.71 13.82
N VAL A 269 23.23 3.37 13.17
CA VAL A 269 24.19 2.68 12.31
C VAL A 269 24.99 1.77 13.24
N VAL A 270 24.73 0.46 13.18
CA VAL A 270 25.62 -0.51 13.82
C VAL A 270 26.91 -0.50 12.96
N PRO A 271 28.04 -0.11 13.53
CA PRO A 271 29.29 0.01 12.79
C PRO A 271 29.79 -1.35 12.28
#